data_969b2b12f1355d8ba63eeda966d353a2
#
_entry.id   969b2b12f1355d8ba63eeda966d353a2
#
_cell.length_a   1.000
_cell.length_b   1.000
_cell.length_c   1.000
_cell.angle_alpha   90.00
_cell.angle_beta   90.00
_cell.angle_gamma   90.00
#
_symmetry.space_group_name_H-M   'P 1'
#
loop_
_entity.id
_entity.type
_entity.pdbx_description
1 polymer ?
#
loop_
_entity_poly.entity_id
_entity_poly.type
_entity_poly.pdbx_seq_one_letter_code
_entity_poly.pdbx_strand_id
1 'polypeptide(L)'
;MEEYVERCTDGQGFDLVFDTVAGENVQASVEAARFNGEVATVGAPAEGGLRAAYGSGISVHFVSMLIPVLHGVGRAHHGDILRRTATLVDEGHLRPLADDRTFTFDEIGDAHAYAEAHKQIGKVVVTCPEA
;
A
#
# COMPACT_ATOMS: atom_id res chain seq x y z
N MET A 1 17.04 -3.09 5.16
CA MET A 1 16.05 -4.15 5.40
C MET A 1 16.59 -5.20 6.36
N GLU A 2 17.78 -5.76 6.14
CA GLU A 2 18.43 -6.80 6.98
C GLU A 2 18.44 -6.46 8.48
N GLU A 3 18.90 -5.26 8.85
CA GLU A 3 18.94 -4.83 10.27
C GLU A 3 17.53 -4.84 10.92
N TYR A 4 16.50 -4.51 10.14
CA TYR A 4 15.11 -4.51 10.63
C TYR A 4 14.60 -5.94 10.83
N VAL A 5 14.90 -6.84 9.89
CA VAL A 5 14.56 -8.27 9.97
C VAL A 5 15.27 -8.91 11.16
N GLU A 6 16.58 -8.67 11.31
CA GLU A 6 17.36 -9.17 12.43
C GLU A 6 16.77 -8.75 13.78
N ARG A 7 16.48 -7.47 13.93
CA ARG A 7 15.97 -6.91 15.18
C ARG A 7 14.57 -7.41 15.55
N CYS A 8 13.69 -7.63 14.55
CA CYS A 8 12.28 -7.93 14.78
C CYS A 8 11.95 -9.42 14.75
N THR A 9 12.83 -10.25 14.16
CA THR A 9 12.55 -11.67 13.91
C THR A 9 13.72 -12.58 14.24
N ASP A 10 14.75 -12.08 14.94
CA ASP A 10 16.00 -12.81 15.19
C ASP A 10 16.60 -13.38 13.89
N GLY A 11 16.54 -12.61 12.80
CA GLY A 11 17.05 -12.98 11.47
C GLY A 11 16.22 -14.00 10.68
N GLN A 12 15.11 -14.51 11.22
CA GLN A 12 14.32 -15.56 10.57
C GLN A 12 13.41 -15.04 9.45
N GLY A 13 13.11 -13.74 9.44
CA GLY A 13 12.15 -13.13 8.54
C GLY A 13 10.70 -13.19 9.04
N PHE A 14 9.85 -12.39 8.42
CA PHE A 14 8.42 -12.29 8.78
C PHE A 14 7.58 -13.40 8.16
N ASP A 15 6.58 -13.90 8.88
CA ASP A 15 5.60 -14.88 8.36
C ASP A 15 4.82 -14.34 7.17
N LEU A 16 4.42 -13.06 7.27
CA LEU A 16 3.66 -12.32 6.27
C LEU A 16 4.22 -10.90 6.13
N VAL A 17 4.47 -10.48 4.89
CA VAL A 17 4.81 -9.10 4.55
C VAL A 17 3.70 -8.50 3.70
N PHE A 18 3.19 -7.33 4.10
CA PHE A 18 2.22 -6.57 3.32
C PHE A 18 2.92 -5.37 2.66
N ASP A 19 3.08 -5.45 1.35
CA ASP A 19 3.72 -4.44 0.51
C ASP A 19 2.67 -3.53 -0.13
N THR A 20 2.62 -2.28 0.31
CA THR A 20 1.73 -1.24 -0.22
C THR A 20 2.40 -0.32 -1.25
N VAL A 21 3.67 -0.58 -1.61
CA VAL A 21 4.47 0.23 -2.54
C VAL A 21 4.56 -0.44 -3.91
N ALA A 22 4.80 -1.74 -3.92
CA ALA A 22 4.99 -2.54 -5.14
C ALA A 22 6.23 -2.16 -5.98
N GLY A 23 6.27 -2.54 -7.25
CA GLY A 23 7.39 -2.25 -8.13
C GLY A 23 8.71 -2.88 -7.65
N GLU A 24 9.75 -2.07 -7.52
CA GLU A 24 11.07 -2.52 -7.03
C GLU A 24 11.04 -2.95 -5.56
N ASN A 25 10.09 -2.43 -4.77
CA ASN A 25 9.97 -2.77 -3.35
C ASN A 25 9.58 -4.24 -3.11
N VAL A 26 8.94 -4.89 -4.08
CA VAL A 26 8.52 -6.30 -3.96
C VAL A 26 9.71 -7.21 -3.65
N GLN A 27 10.88 -6.95 -4.24
CA GLN A 27 12.07 -7.74 -3.95
C GLN A 27 12.49 -7.61 -2.49
N ALA A 28 12.54 -6.39 -1.95
CA ALA A 28 12.87 -6.16 -0.53
C ALA A 28 11.83 -6.78 0.41
N SER A 29 10.56 -6.79 0.00
CA SER A 29 9.48 -7.46 0.72
C SER A 29 9.63 -8.97 0.75
N VAL A 30 10.05 -9.57 -0.37
CA VAL A 30 10.36 -11.00 -0.46
C VAL A 30 11.57 -11.36 0.43
N GLU A 31 12.62 -10.55 0.40
CA GLU A 31 13.83 -10.74 1.23
C GLU A 31 13.56 -10.59 2.73
N ALA A 32 12.52 -9.82 3.10
CA ALA A 32 12.10 -9.68 4.50
C ALA A 32 11.23 -10.84 5.01
N ALA A 33 10.63 -11.63 4.11
CA ALA A 33 9.82 -12.78 4.49
C ALA A 33 10.70 -14.00 4.80
N ARG A 34 10.25 -14.81 5.76
CA ARG A 34 10.93 -16.09 6.05
C ARG A 34 10.75 -17.12 4.94
N PHE A 35 11.54 -18.18 4.95
CA PHE A 35 11.33 -19.34 4.09
C PHE A 35 9.89 -19.88 4.22
N ASN A 36 9.25 -20.17 3.10
CA ASN A 36 7.85 -20.59 3.00
C ASN A 36 6.85 -19.59 3.64
N GLY A 37 7.24 -18.32 3.73
CA GLY A 37 6.37 -17.23 4.17
C GLY A 37 5.47 -16.71 3.06
N GLU A 38 4.80 -15.61 3.33
CA GLU A 38 3.84 -15.00 2.42
C GLU A 38 4.14 -13.52 2.19
N VAL A 39 3.95 -13.05 0.97
CA VAL A 39 4.00 -11.63 0.61
C VAL A 39 2.70 -11.25 -0.07
N ALA A 40 1.98 -10.26 0.45
CA ALA A 40 0.83 -9.66 -0.21
C ALA A 40 1.22 -8.27 -0.74
N THR A 41 1.07 -8.02 -2.04
CA THR A 41 1.42 -6.74 -2.67
C THR A 41 0.23 -6.15 -3.43
N VAL A 42 0.11 -4.81 -3.41
CA VAL A 42 -0.99 -4.08 -4.08
C VAL A 42 -0.72 -3.81 -5.56
N GLY A 43 0.46 -4.13 -6.07
CA GLY A 43 0.82 -3.89 -7.47
C GLY A 43 1.78 -4.92 -8.04
N ALA A 44 2.09 -4.77 -9.32
CA ALA A 44 3.01 -5.66 -10.02
C ALA A 44 4.47 -5.45 -9.54
N PRO A 45 5.27 -6.51 -9.47
CA PRO A 45 6.70 -6.39 -9.22
C PRO A 45 7.41 -5.76 -10.42
N ALA A 46 8.58 -5.17 -10.17
CA ALA A 46 9.52 -4.86 -11.24
C ALA A 46 10.07 -6.14 -11.88
N GLU A 47 10.76 -6.01 -13.01
CA GLU A 47 11.33 -7.14 -13.74
C GLU A 47 12.26 -7.96 -12.84
N GLY A 48 12.06 -9.27 -12.78
CA GLY A 48 12.85 -10.20 -11.97
C GLY A 48 12.44 -10.33 -10.49
N GLY A 49 11.53 -9.49 -9.98
CA GLY A 49 11.18 -9.46 -8.55
C GLY A 49 10.60 -10.74 -7.95
N LEU A 50 10.12 -11.69 -8.77
CA LEU A 50 9.58 -12.96 -8.28
C LEU A 50 10.60 -14.10 -8.23
N ARG A 51 11.81 -13.91 -8.76
CA ARG A 51 12.82 -14.98 -8.75
C ARG A 51 13.29 -15.36 -7.35
N ALA A 52 13.44 -14.35 -6.49
CA ALA A 52 13.79 -14.56 -5.09
C ALA A 52 12.67 -15.31 -4.34
N ALA A 53 11.41 -14.98 -4.60
CA ALA A 53 10.27 -15.66 -4.02
C ALA A 53 10.26 -17.17 -4.35
N TYR A 54 10.56 -17.52 -5.61
CA TYR A 54 10.67 -18.91 -6.02
C TYR A 54 11.79 -19.65 -5.25
N GLY A 55 12.97 -19.02 -5.11
CA GLY A 55 14.12 -19.60 -4.42
C GLY A 55 13.89 -19.86 -2.92
N SER A 56 12.99 -19.10 -2.30
CA SER A 56 12.66 -19.19 -0.87
C SER A 56 11.31 -19.84 -0.59
N GLY A 57 10.61 -20.34 -1.62
CA GLY A 57 9.31 -21.00 -1.47
C GLY A 57 8.20 -20.05 -0.99
N ILE A 58 8.33 -18.74 -1.23
CA ILE A 58 7.41 -17.72 -0.75
C ILE A 58 6.17 -17.68 -1.65
N SER A 59 4.98 -17.65 -1.02
CA SER A 59 3.72 -17.38 -1.71
C SER A 59 3.56 -15.88 -1.94
N VAL A 60 3.26 -15.47 -3.18
CA VAL A 60 3.03 -14.05 -3.50
C VAL A 60 1.57 -13.85 -3.91
N HIS A 61 0.86 -12.99 -3.20
CA HIS A 61 -0.53 -12.64 -3.41
C HIS A 61 -0.65 -11.24 -4.01
N PHE A 62 -1.21 -11.12 -5.20
CA PHE A 62 -1.50 -9.83 -5.82
C PHE A 62 -2.88 -9.34 -5.42
N VAL A 63 -2.94 -8.29 -4.62
CA VAL A 63 -4.17 -7.63 -4.19
C VAL A 63 -4.46 -6.47 -5.15
N SER A 64 -5.14 -6.75 -6.23
CA SER A 64 -5.46 -5.75 -7.26
C SER A 64 -6.95 -5.42 -7.26
N MET A 65 -7.31 -4.24 -6.73
CA MET A 65 -8.70 -3.76 -6.76
C MET A 65 -9.12 -3.26 -8.15
N LEU A 66 -8.17 -2.70 -8.90
CA LEU A 66 -8.47 -2.05 -10.18
C LEU A 66 -8.93 -3.07 -11.23
N ILE A 67 -8.26 -4.21 -11.33
CA ILE A 67 -8.55 -5.19 -12.39
C ILE A 67 -9.99 -5.73 -12.30
N PRO A 68 -10.49 -6.22 -11.16
CA PRO A 68 -11.89 -6.61 -11.02
C PRO A 68 -12.87 -5.48 -11.33
N VAL A 69 -12.57 -4.23 -10.93
CA VAL A 69 -13.42 -3.06 -11.23
C VAL A 69 -13.52 -2.80 -12.72
N LEU A 70 -12.40 -2.84 -13.45
CA LEU A 70 -12.37 -2.66 -14.92
C LEU A 70 -13.16 -3.74 -15.67
N HIS A 71 -13.15 -4.96 -15.14
CA HIS A 71 -13.90 -6.09 -15.71
C HIS A 71 -15.34 -6.22 -15.16
N GLY A 72 -15.78 -5.31 -14.32
CA GLY A 72 -17.11 -5.34 -13.72
C GLY A 72 -17.34 -6.49 -12.74
N VAL A 73 -16.27 -7.10 -12.22
CA VAL A 73 -16.31 -8.24 -11.31
C VAL A 73 -16.23 -7.76 -9.86
N GLY A 74 -17.07 -8.30 -8.98
CA GLY A 74 -16.97 -8.06 -7.53
C GLY A 74 -17.34 -6.64 -7.06
N ARG A 75 -18.03 -5.83 -7.88
CA ARG A 75 -18.36 -4.43 -7.51
C ARG A 75 -19.18 -4.31 -6.22
N ALA A 76 -20.11 -5.24 -5.99
CA ALA A 76 -20.89 -5.26 -4.75
C ALA A 76 -19.97 -5.48 -3.53
N HIS A 77 -19.00 -6.38 -3.63
CA HIS A 77 -18.02 -6.63 -2.56
C HIS A 77 -17.16 -5.39 -2.27
N HIS A 78 -16.69 -4.68 -3.31
CA HIS A 78 -15.97 -3.41 -3.13
C HIS A 78 -16.83 -2.36 -2.44
N GLY A 79 -18.12 -2.28 -2.80
CA GLY A 79 -19.08 -1.40 -2.14
C GLY A 79 -19.28 -1.75 -0.66
N ASP A 80 -19.28 -3.04 -0.32
CA ASP A 80 -19.37 -3.51 1.07
C ASP A 80 -18.13 -3.13 1.87
N ILE A 81 -16.93 -3.29 1.30
CA ILE A 81 -15.67 -2.86 1.92
C ILE A 81 -15.71 -1.37 2.24
N LEU A 82 -16.09 -0.53 1.26
CA LEU A 82 -16.17 0.93 1.45
C LEU A 82 -17.19 1.32 2.53
N ARG A 83 -18.36 0.68 2.57
CA ARG A 83 -19.36 0.93 3.61
C ARG A 83 -18.85 0.58 5.01
N ARG A 84 -18.20 -0.58 5.16
CA ARG A 84 -17.58 -0.98 6.44
C ARG A 84 -16.46 -0.03 6.85
N THR A 85 -15.64 0.43 5.89
CA THR A 85 -14.59 1.41 6.15
C THR A 85 -15.19 2.73 6.65
N ALA A 86 -16.26 3.23 6.00
CA ALA A 86 -16.96 4.43 6.45
C ALA A 86 -17.48 4.27 7.88
N THR A 87 -18.12 3.15 8.22
CA THR A 87 -18.57 2.86 9.59
C THR A 87 -17.41 2.93 10.58
N LEU A 88 -16.25 2.31 10.28
CA LEU A 88 -15.08 2.35 11.16
C LEU A 88 -14.55 3.77 11.37
N VAL A 89 -14.64 4.63 10.34
CA VAL A 89 -14.25 6.04 10.46
C VAL A 89 -15.25 6.78 11.34
N ASP A 90 -16.56 6.61 11.12
CA ASP A 90 -17.62 7.27 11.87
C ASP A 90 -17.61 6.89 13.36
N GLU A 91 -17.26 5.64 13.66
CA GLU A 91 -17.10 5.12 15.03
C GLU A 91 -15.74 5.50 15.66
N GLY A 92 -14.85 6.16 14.95
CA GLY A 92 -13.53 6.57 15.42
C GLY A 92 -12.48 5.44 15.52
N HIS A 93 -12.79 4.25 15.00
CA HIS A 93 -11.87 3.11 14.97
C HIS A 93 -10.82 3.21 13.85
N LEU A 94 -11.10 3.98 12.81
CA LEU A 94 -10.19 4.28 11.71
C LEU A 94 -10.09 5.78 11.51
N ARG A 95 -8.88 6.31 11.55
CA ARG A 95 -8.63 7.73 11.31
C ARG A 95 -7.76 7.89 10.07
N PRO A 96 -8.27 8.52 9.00
CA PRO A 96 -7.45 8.88 7.85
C PRO A 96 -6.33 9.83 8.27
N LEU A 97 -5.12 9.54 7.85
CA LEU A 97 -3.99 10.43 8.08
C LEU A 97 -3.89 11.39 6.89
N ALA A 98 -4.18 12.65 7.13
CA ALA A 98 -3.95 13.75 6.20
C ALA A 98 -2.69 14.52 6.62
N ASP A 99 -1.97 15.03 5.65
CA ASP A 99 -0.84 15.94 5.88
C ASP A 99 -1.35 17.26 6.48
N ASP A 100 -0.52 17.90 7.30
CA ASP A 100 -0.87 19.18 7.91
C ASP A 100 -1.00 20.31 6.87
N ARG A 101 -0.38 20.15 5.71
CA ARG A 101 -0.45 21.09 4.61
C ARG A 101 -1.64 20.81 3.71
N THR A 102 -2.52 21.79 3.59
CA THR A 102 -3.67 21.78 2.68
C THR A 102 -3.43 22.74 1.52
N PHE A 103 -3.92 22.41 0.35
CA PHE A 103 -3.83 23.22 -0.86
C PHE A 103 -5.22 23.62 -1.33
N THR A 104 -5.34 24.77 -1.97
CA THR A 104 -6.53 25.15 -2.71
C THR A 104 -6.52 24.54 -4.11
N PHE A 105 -7.68 24.58 -4.80
CA PHE A 105 -7.77 24.07 -6.16
C PHE A 105 -6.85 24.83 -7.14
N ASP A 106 -6.62 26.12 -6.91
CA ASP A 106 -5.70 26.93 -7.73
C ASP A 106 -4.22 26.56 -7.51
N GLU A 107 -3.91 25.89 -6.39
CA GLU A 107 -2.57 25.42 -6.03
C GLU A 107 -2.35 23.93 -6.38
N ILE A 108 -3.19 23.33 -7.25
CA ILE A 108 -3.13 21.90 -7.56
C ILE A 108 -1.75 21.48 -8.11
N GLY A 109 -1.08 22.34 -8.86
CA GLY A 109 0.29 22.09 -9.35
C GLY A 109 1.29 21.96 -8.22
N ASP A 110 1.20 22.82 -7.21
CA ASP A 110 2.06 22.78 -6.02
C ASP A 110 1.75 21.55 -5.15
N ALA A 111 0.48 21.16 -5.06
CA ALA A 111 0.05 19.93 -4.37
C ALA A 111 0.68 18.68 -5.01
N HIS A 112 0.67 18.59 -6.34
CA HIS A 112 1.34 17.51 -7.08
C HIS A 112 2.85 17.52 -6.85
N ALA A 113 3.52 18.66 -7.01
CA ALA A 113 4.95 18.76 -6.79
C ALA A 113 5.36 18.39 -5.35
N TYR A 114 4.53 18.75 -4.37
CA TYR A 114 4.74 18.38 -2.98
C TYR A 114 4.60 16.86 -2.75
N ALA A 115 3.57 16.24 -3.34
CA ALA A 115 3.36 14.80 -3.27
C ALA A 115 4.49 14.01 -3.96
N GLU A 116 4.94 14.46 -5.15
CA GLU A 116 6.05 13.84 -5.89
C GLU A 116 7.39 13.96 -5.15
N ALA A 117 7.57 14.99 -4.36
CA ALA A 117 8.76 15.15 -3.52
C ALA A 117 8.78 14.23 -2.30
N HIS A 118 7.74 13.41 -2.06
CA HIS A 118 7.59 12.46 -0.94
C HIS A 118 7.85 13.08 0.44
N LYS A 119 7.44 14.34 0.63
CA LYS A 119 7.62 15.08 1.89
C LYS A 119 6.42 14.99 2.83
N GLN A 120 5.28 14.60 2.29
CA GLN A 120 4.04 14.50 3.04
C GLN A 120 4.02 13.35 4.04
N ILE A 121 3.30 13.54 5.13
CA ILE A 121 2.92 12.47 6.06
C ILE A 121 1.42 12.25 5.91
N GLY A 122 1.02 11.11 5.31
CA GLY A 122 -0.37 10.82 5.00
C GLY A 122 -0.78 11.31 3.61
N LYS A 123 -2.01 11.77 3.47
CA LYS A 123 -2.60 12.18 2.17
C LYS A 123 -2.55 13.68 1.99
N VAL A 124 -2.08 14.12 0.83
CA VAL A 124 -2.18 15.53 0.40
C VAL A 124 -3.65 15.84 0.08
N VAL A 125 -4.17 16.90 0.67
CA VAL A 125 -5.56 17.33 0.51
C VAL A 125 -5.62 18.61 -0.29
N VAL A 126 -6.51 18.63 -1.30
CA VAL A 126 -6.87 19.82 -2.07
C VAL A 126 -8.32 20.15 -1.77
N THR A 127 -8.58 21.38 -1.35
CA THR A 127 -9.92 21.86 -1.02
C THR A 127 -10.49 22.71 -2.15
N CYS A 128 -11.78 22.50 -2.49
CA CYS A 128 -12.52 23.44 -3.33
C CYS A 128 -13.05 24.58 -2.46
N PRO A 129 -13.09 25.83 -2.97
CA PRO A 129 -13.83 26.89 -2.32
C PRO A 129 -15.30 26.47 -2.15
N GLU A 130 -15.88 26.78 -1.01
CA GLU A 130 -17.32 26.63 -0.85
C GLU A 130 -18.04 27.52 -1.87
N ALA A 131 -19.06 26.97 -2.54
CA ALA A 131 -19.86 27.68 -3.55
C ALA A 131 -20.77 28.71 -2.91
#